data_7d928d7b4b158f17d8b5200baedffaea
#
_entry.id   7d928d7b4b158f17d8b5200baedffaea
#
_cell.length_a   1.000
_cell.length_b   1.000
_cell.length_c   1.000
_cell.angle_alpha   90.00
_cell.angle_beta   90.00
_cell.angle_gamma   90.00
#
_symmetry.space_group_name_H-M   'P 1'
#
loop_
_entity.id
_entity.type
_entity.pdbx_description
1 polymer ?
#
loop_
_entity_poly.entity_id
_entity_poly.type
_entity_poly.pdbx_seq_one_letter_code
_entity_poly.pdbx_strand_id
1 'polypeptide(L)'
;MKALLILVLITLVTCNAMIDKLVSNSKYSSKKSTLKIIGNLLFDHGYEASWVAGVLANIFHEGTIGKFESSAYISHPEKEPQYLKYMDQLYGYRTKYSNKIITDVSIHELDSLLVKLKAANWKKGKFGLGCVQWTGGRTYNLFQKYKSECGGRDKITLDEATAAEGKMVIGEFTSGYKYIYDEWKKNNPNKNAPGAAYNAGHIICMKYEVPADTANKAKKRGQTAQEMFSVMTK
;
A
#
# COMPACT_ATOMS: atom_id res chain seq x y z
N MET A 1 -6.36 -21.66 29.05
CA MET A 1 -6.94 -21.53 27.71
C MET A 1 -8.06 -20.49 27.59
N LYS A 2 -9.16 -20.57 28.40
CA LYS A 2 -10.29 -19.60 28.29
C LYS A 2 -9.88 -18.14 28.49
N ALA A 3 -9.02 -17.81 29.47
CA ALA A 3 -8.57 -16.42 29.72
C ALA A 3 -7.77 -15.82 28.57
N LEU A 4 -6.89 -16.62 27.92
CA LEU A 4 -6.12 -16.20 26.75
C LEU A 4 -7.02 -15.94 25.55
N LEU A 5 -8.03 -16.79 25.33
CA LEU A 5 -9.01 -16.62 24.25
C LEU A 5 -9.84 -15.34 24.42
N ILE A 6 -10.25 -15.04 25.65
CA ILE A 6 -11.00 -13.83 25.99
C ILE A 6 -10.12 -12.58 25.76
N LEU A 7 -8.85 -12.61 26.17
CA LEU A 7 -7.93 -11.49 25.97
C LEU A 7 -7.69 -11.20 24.47
N VAL A 8 -7.50 -12.23 23.66
CA VAL A 8 -7.36 -12.11 22.21
C VAL A 8 -8.63 -11.53 21.58
N LEU A 9 -9.81 -12.00 22.01
CA LEU A 9 -11.09 -11.50 21.49
C LEU A 9 -11.31 -10.02 21.84
N ILE A 10 -11.00 -9.60 23.06
CA ILE A 10 -11.11 -8.19 23.49
C ILE A 10 -10.15 -7.31 22.69
N THR A 11 -8.91 -7.76 22.45
CA THR A 11 -7.92 -7.00 21.66
C THR A 11 -8.40 -6.82 20.23
N LEU A 12 -8.91 -7.84 19.57
CA LEU A 12 -9.44 -7.76 18.20
C LEU A 12 -10.65 -6.81 18.09
N VAL A 13 -11.56 -6.87 19.04
CA VAL A 13 -12.74 -5.97 19.08
C VAL A 13 -12.30 -4.51 19.22
N THR A 14 -11.31 -4.22 20.06
CA THR A 14 -10.80 -2.84 20.24
C THR A 14 -10.06 -2.34 19.02
N CYS A 15 -9.28 -3.17 18.34
CA CYS A 15 -8.56 -2.82 17.11
C CYS A 15 -9.51 -2.50 15.95
N ASN A 16 -10.54 -3.32 15.75
CA ASN A 16 -11.57 -3.06 14.74
C ASN A 16 -12.32 -1.75 15.01
N ALA A 17 -12.66 -1.46 16.28
CA ALA A 17 -13.29 -0.21 16.67
C ALA A 17 -12.41 1.02 16.37
N MET A 18 -11.09 0.92 16.54
CA MET A 18 -10.15 1.99 16.19
C MET A 18 -10.19 2.29 14.68
N ILE A 19 -10.17 1.27 13.84
CA ILE A 19 -10.26 1.46 12.39
C ILE A 19 -11.62 1.98 11.98
N ASP A 20 -12.70 1.52 12.58
CA ASP A 20 -14.05 2.03 12.28
C ASP A 20 -14.20 3.52 12.64
N LYS A 21 -13.62 3.99 13.74
CA LYS A 21 -13.52 5.42 14.06
C LYS A 21 -12.74 6.19 12.99
N LEU A 22 -11.58 5.68 12.58
CA LEU A 22 -10.77 6.32 11.53
C LEU A 22 -11.57 6.51 10.24
N VAL A 23 -12.18 5.44 9.75
CA VAL A 23 -12.87 5.46 8.44
C VAL A 23 -14.24 6.13 8.48
N SER A 24 -14.78 6.41 9.66
CA SER A 24 -15.98 7.22 9.86
C SER A 24 -15.68 8.72 9.77
N ASN A 25 -14.42 9.12 9.87
CA ASN A 25 -14.02 10.51 9.71
C ASN A 25 -14.09 10.91 8.24
N SER A 26 -14.79 12.01 7.94
CA SER A 26 -15.03 12.51 6.58
C SER A 26 -13.73 12.78 5.80
N LYS A 27 -12.65 13.19 6.49
CA LYS A 27 -11.32 13.42 5.90
C LYS A 27 -10.77 12.19 5.17
N TYR A 28 -11.11 10.99 5.62
CA TYR A 28 -10.57 9.74 5.09
C TYR A 28 -11.56 8.95 4.23
N SER A 29 -12.75 9.51 3.98
CA SER A 29 -13.86 8.84 3.28
C SER A 29 -13.51 8.37 1.87
N SER A 30 -12.68 9.12 1.14
CA SER A 30 -12.27 8.78 -0.24
C SER A 30 -11.49 7.46 -0.36
N LYS A 31 -10.88 6.99 0.72
CA LYS A 31 -10.12 5.73 0.76
C LYS A 31 -10.61 4.76 1.86
N LYS A 32 -11.86 4.94 2.29
CA LYS A 32 -12.47 4.21 3.41
C LYS A 32 -12.23 2.70 3.35
N SER A 33 -12.57 2.06 2.24
CA SER A 33 -12.43 0.59 2.09
C SER A 33 -10.98 0.15 2.21
N THR A 34 -10.06 0.80 1.49
CA THR A 34 -8.63 0.48 1.52
C THR A 34 -8.07 0.62 2.94
N LEU A 35 -8.33 1.74 3.62
CA LEU A 35 -7.84 1.98 4.98
C LEU A 35 -8.42 0.98 5.98
N LYS A 36 -9.71 0.63 5.84
CA LYS A 36 -10.36 -0.35 6.72
C LYS A 36 -9.72 -1.72 6.58
N ILE A 37 -9.58 -2.20 5.36
CA ILE A 37 -9.10 -3.55 5.11
C ILE A 37 -7.63 -3.69 5.51
N ILE A 38 -6.77 -2.79 5.03
CA ILE A 38 -5.35 -2.85 5.36
C ILE A 38 -5.11 -2.60 6.84
N GLY A 39 -5.84 -1.67 7.47
CA GLY A 39 -5.73 -1.41 8.89
C GLY A 39 -6.06 -2.62 9.75
N ASN A 40 -7.15 -3.33 9.45
CA ASN A 40 -7.52 -4.55 10.15
C ASN A 40 -6.46 -5.64 9.96
N LEU A 41 -5.98 -5.87 8.73
CA LEU A 41 -4.91 -6.85 8.47
C LEU A 41 -3.63 -6.55 9.25
N LEU A 42 -3.25 -5.29 9.38
CA LEU A 42 -2.08 -4.88 10.16
C LEU A 42 -2.29 -5.15 11.67
N PHE A 43 -3.47 -4.86 12.20
CA PHE A 43 -3.80 -5.18 13.59
C PHE A 43 -3.87 -6.68 13.85
N ASP A 44 -4.46 -7.45 12.95
CA ASP A 44 -4.53 -8.91 13.05
C ASP A 44 -3.12 -9.53 13.03
N HIS A 45 -2.17 -8.86 12.38
CA HIS A 45 -0.76 -9.25 12.41
C HIS A 45 -0.01 -8.83 13.70
N GLY A 46 -0.65 -8.05 14.57
CA GLY A 46 -0.09 -7.64 15.86
C GLY A 46 0.71 -6.34 15.86
N TYR A 47 0.60 -5.51 14.83
CA TYR A 47 1.26 -4.20 14.81
C TYR A 47 0.56 -3.21 15.76
N GLU A 48 1.36 -2.34 16.39
CA GLU A 48 0.88 -1.29 17.28
C GLU A 48 0.10 -0.20 16.53
N ALA A 49 -0.89 0.40 17.19
CA ALA A 49 -1.78 1.41 16.59
C ALA A 49 -1.04 2.59 15.94
N SER A 50 0.07 3.03 16.54
CA SER A 50 0.89 4.11 15.97
C SER A 50 1.65 3.69 14.71
N TRP A 51 2.11 2.42 14.62
CA TRP A 51 2.69 1.89 13.39
C TRP A 51 1.63 1.73 12.30
N VAL A 52 0.47 1.17 12.65
CA VAL A 52 -0.68 1.05 11.75
C VAL A 52 -1.07 2.41 11.17
N ALA A 53 -1.18 3.44 12.02
CA ALA A 53 -1.45 4.81 11.56
C ALA A 53 -0.38 5.33 10.59
N GLY A 54 0.88 5.00 10.82
CA GLY A 54 2.00 5.34 9.92
C GLY A 54 1.89 4.69 8.54
N VAL A 55 1.58 3.40 8.48
CA VAL A 55 1.36 2.67 7.21
C VAL A 55 0.13 3.24 6.49
N LEU A 56 -0.99 3.41 7.20
CA LEU A 56 -2.23 3.93 6.61
C LEU A 56 -2.08 5.36 6.09
N ALA A 57 -1.29 6.22 6.76
CA ALA A 57 -1.00 7.56 6.29
C ALA A 57 -0.23 7.56 4.96
N ASN A 58 0.73 6.65 4.79
CA ASN A 58 1.44 6.50 3.52
C ASN A 58 0.48 6.02 2.43
N ILE A 59 -0.30 4.98 2.65
CA ILE A 59 -1.33 4.48 1.72
C ILE A 59 -2.34 5.57 1.36
N PHE A 60 -2.76 6.39 2.33
CA PHE A 60 -3.70 7.50 2.08
C PHE A 60 -3.15 8.51 1.07
N HIS A 61 -1.85 8.72 1.02
CA HIS A 61 -1.21 9.63 0.08
C HIS A 61 -0.82 8.96 -1.25
N GLU A 62 -0.76 7.62 -1.33
CA GLU A 62 -0.34 6.90 -2.55
C GLU A 62 -1.52 6.42 -3.38
N GLY A 63 -2.14 5.33 -3.02
CA GLY A 63 -3.08 4.64 -3.88
C GLY A 63 -4.33 4.10 -3.17
N THR A 64 -5.03 3.26 -3.89
CA THR A 64 -6.12 2.40 -3.40
C THR A 64 -5.90 0.98 -3.91
N ILE A 65 -6.57 0.01 -3.31
CA ILE A 65 -6.46 -1.40 -3.74
C ILE A 65 -6.74 -1.52 -5.24
N GLY A 66 -5.87 -2.24 -5.93
CA GLY A 66 -5.96 -2.52 -7.36
C GLY A 66 -5.71 -1.35 -8.31
N LYS A 67 -5.45 -0.14 -7.80
CA LYS A 67 -5.38 1.08 -8.63
C LYS A 67 -4.09 1.11 -9.45
N PHE A 68 -4.24 1.27 -10.76
CA PHE A 68 -3.15 1.60 -11.67
C PHE A 68 -2.80 3.08 -11.60
N GLU A 69 -1.52 3.37 -11.68
CA GLU A 69 -1.01 4.74 -11.77
C GLU A 69 -1.59 5.50 -12.97
N SER A 70 -1.83 6.79 -12.80
CA SER A 70 -2.20 7.67 -13.90
C SER A 70 -1.05 7.80 -14.90
N SER A 71 -1.36 7.79 -16.19
CA SER A 71 -0.37 8.03 -17.25
C SER A 71 0.37 9.37 -17.12
N ALA A 72 -0.20 10.33 -16.40
CA ALA A 72 0.45 11.60 -16.10
C ALA A 72 1.65 11.48 -15.14
N TYR A 73 1.77 10.36 -14.40
CA TYR A 73 2.83 10.12 -13.41
C TYR A 73 3.79 8.99 -13.76
N ILE A 74 3.58 8.32 -14.92
CA ILE A 74 4.37 7.13 -15.30
C ILE A 74 5.80 7.47 -15.68
N SER A 75 6.39 8.50 -15.22
CA SER A 75 7.67 8.74 -15.81
C SER A 75 8.60 9.64 -15.04
N HIS A 76 9.80 9.45 -15.35
CA HIS A 76 10.91 10.31 -15.01
C HIS A 76 10.77 11.63 -15.81
N PRO A 77 10.75 12.82 -15.20
CA PRO A 77 10.49 14.08 -15.91
C PRO A 77 11.34 14.28 -17.16
N GLU A 78 12.61 13.85 -17.12
CA GLU A 78 13.52 13.98 -18.24
C GLU A 78 13.37 12.90 -19.34
N LYS A 79 12.67 11.80 -19.05
CA LYS A 79 12.48 10.65 -19.94
C LYS A 79 11.03 10.35 -20.26
N GLU A 80 10.14 11.10 -19.68
CA GLU A 80 8.72 10.84 -19.61
C GLU A 80 8.03 10.59 -20.95
N PRO A 81 8.18 11.45 -21.97
CA PRO A 81 7.49 11.24 -23.23
C PRO A 81 7.89 9.95 -23.92
N GLN A 82 9.14 9.53 -23.75
CA GLN A 82 9.65 8.33 -24.42
C GLN A 82 9.11 7.04 -23.80
N TYR A 83 9.11 6.93 -22.47
CA TYR A 83 8.57 5.73 -21.79
C TYR A 83 7.07 5.60 -22.00
N LEU A 84 6.32 6.67 -21.80
CA LEU A 84 4.88 6.66 -21.99
C LEU A 84 4.50 6.36 -23.44
N LYS A 85 5.15 7.00 -24.41
CA LYS A 85 4.97 6.73 -25.82
C LYS A 85 5.23 5.26 -26.15
N TYR A 86 6.32 4.68 -25.62
CA TYR A 86 6.64 3.27 -25.80
C TYR A 86 5.57 2.35 -25.21
N MET A 87 5.14 2.61 -24.00
CA MET A 87 4.10 1.84 -23.33
C MET A 87 2.75 1.95 -24.04
N ASP A 88 2.40 3.13 -24.59
CA ASP A 88 1.17 3.31 -25.35
C ASP A 88 1.23 2.60 -26.70
N GLN A 89 2.30 2.76 -27.44
CA GLN A 89 2.43 2.17 -28.80
C GLN A 89 2.47 0.64 -28.76
N LEU A 90 3.15 0.05 -27.79
CA LEU A 90 3.31 -1.41 -27.73
C LEU A 90 2.26 -2.11 -26.90
N TYR A 91 1.69 -1.42 -25.89
CA TYR A 91 0.83 -2.07 -24.90
C TYR A 91 -0.49 -1.37 -24.65
N GLY A 92 -0.70 -0.20 -25.26
CA GLY A 92 -1.95 0.58 -25.06
C GLY A 92 -2.18 1.00 -23.61
N TYR A 93 -1.14 1.40 -22.87
CA TYR A 93 -1.22 1.64 -21.44
C TYR A 93 -2.31 2.65 -21.07
N ARG A 94 -2.43 3.80 -21.76
CA ARG A 94 -3.43 4.83 -21.46
C ARG A 94 -4.85 4.30 -21.55
N THR A 95 -5.12 3.45 -22.54
CA THR A 95 -6.45 2.91 -22.79
C THR A 95 -6.76 1.70 -21.91
N LYS A 96 -5.77 0.81 -21.72
CA LYS A 96 -5.99 -0.48 -21.06
C LYS A 96 -5.83 -0.44 -19.54
N TYR A 97 -4.94 0.40 -19.01
CA TYR A 97 -4.51 0.33 -17.61
C TYR A 97 -4.62 1.65 -16.84
N SER A 98 -4.20 2.77 -17.42
CA SER A 98 -4.12 4.05 -16.71
C SER A 98 -5.43 4.40 -15.99
N ASN A 99 -5.34 4.69 -14.69
CA ASN A 99 -6.47 5.02 -13.80
C ASN A 99 -7.52 3.91 -13.59
N LYS A 100 -7.37 2.74 -14.19
CA LYS A 100 -8.25 1.59 -13.94
C LYS A 100 -7.95 0.92 -12.61
N ILE A 101 -8.76 -0.04 -12.23
CA ILE A 101 -8.50 -0.96 -11.15
C ILE A 101 -8.28 -2.37 -11.71
N ILE A 102 -7.59 -3.20 -10.95
CA ILE A 102 -7.18 -4.54 -11.40
C ILE A 102 -8.37 -5.44 -11.76
N THR A 103 -9.53 -5.23 -11.16
CA THR A 103 -10.76 -5.99 -11.46
C THR A 103 -11.29 -5.77 -12.88
N ASP A 104 -10.92 -4.65 -13.50
CA ASP A 104 -11.35 -4.29 -14.85
C ASP A 104 -10.39 -4.77 -15.94
N VAL A 105 -9.22 -5.30 -15.54
CA VAL A 105 -8.12 -5.64 -16.43
C VAL A 105 -8.02 -7.15 -16.61
N SER A 106 -7.63 -7.59 -17.82
CA SER A 106 -7.30 -8.98 -18.10
C SER A 106 -5.97 -9.35 -17.42
N ILE A 107 -5.99 -10.37 -16.57
CA ILE A 107 -4.79 -10.90 -15.90
C ILE A 107 -3.80 -11.47 -16.94
N HIS A 108 -4.29 -12.12 -18.00
CA HIS A 108 -3.44 -12.67 -19.07
C HIS A 108 -2.75 -11.57 -19.89
N GLU A 109 -3.47 -10.49 -20.23
CA GLU A 109 -2.87 -9.34 -20.93
C GLU A 109 -1.83 -8.63 -20.06
N LEU A 110 -2.14 -8.42 -18.76
CA LEU A 110 -1.21 -7.79 -17.81
C LEU A 110 0.03 -8.64 -17.58
N ASP A 111 -0.11 -9.98 -17.50
CA ASP A 111 1.03 -10.90 -17.40
C ASP A 111 1.97 -10.74 -18.59
N SER A 112 1.42 -10.73 -19.80
CA SER A 112 2.18 -10.55 -21.03
C SER A 112 2.96 -9.22 -21.06
N LEU A 113 2.36 -8.13 -20.57
CA LEU A 113 3.03 -6.83 -20.43
C LEU A 113 4.17 -6.90 -19.40
N LEU A 114 3.87 -7.40 -18.20
CA LEU A 114 4.83 -7.40 -17.10
C LEU A 114 6.03 -8.32 -17.35
N VAL A 115 5.83 -9.47 -17.99
CA VAL A 115 6.93 -10.36 -18.42
C VAL A 115 7.88 -9.64 -19.39
N LYS A 116 7.35 -8.92 -20.37
CA LYS A 116 8.16 -8.15 -21.33
C LYS A 116 8.90 -6.98 -20.67
N LEU A 117 8.24 -6.24 -19.77
CA LEU A 117 8.89 -5.15 -19.04
C LEU A 117 9.99 -5.67 -18.10
N LYS A 118 9.76 -6.79 -17.41
CA LYS A 118 10.75 -7.46 -16.57
C LYS A 118 11.96 -7.94 -17.39
N ALA A 119 11.74 -8.60 -18.52
CA ALA A 119 12.79 -9.06 -19.41
C ALA A 119 13.66 -7.90 -19.95
N ALA A 120 13.06 -6.72 -20.14
CA ALA A 120 13.77 -5.49 -20.49
C ALA A 120 14.39 -4.77 -19.27
N ASN A 121 14.39 -5.38 -18.09
CA ASN A 121 14.85 -4.79 -16.83
C ASN A 121 14.24 -3.40 -16.57
N TRP A 122 12.95 -3.24 -16.87
CA TRP A 122 12.17 -2.01 -16.70
C TRP A 122 12.71 -0.78 -17.48
N LYS A 123 13.66 -0.97 -18.37
CA LYS A 123 14.21 0.11 -19.19
C LYS A 123 13.21 0.70 -20.19
N LYS A 124 12.13 -0.05 -20.46
CA LYS A 124 11.09 0.32 -21.42
C LYS A 124 9.81 0.87 -20.77
N GLY A 125 9.84 1.08 -19.48
CA GLY A 125 8.75 1.65 -18.71
C GLY A 125 8.45 0.89 -17.43
N LYS A 126 7.81 1.57 -16.51
CA LYS A 126 7.31 1.04 -15.25
C LYS A 126 6.10 1.87 -14.83
N PHE A 127 5.25 1.31 -14.01
CA PHE A 127 4.07 1.99 -13.48
C PHE A 127 3.81 1.54 -12.05
N GLY A 128 3.10 2.37 -11.30
CA GLY A 128 2.62 2.05 -9.96
C GLY A 128 1.33 1.23 -10.01
N LEU A 129 1.18 0.29 -9.08
CA LEU A 129 0.00 -0.56 -8.94
C LEU A 129 -0.32 -0.78 -7.46
N GLY A 130 -1.62 -0.75 -7.13
CA GLY A 130 -2.13 -1.05 -5.81
C GLY A 130 -2.06 0.11 -4.81
N CYS A 131 -2.41 -0.18 -3.55
CA CYS A 131 -2.57 0.84 -2.51
C CYS A 131 -1.26 1.55 -2.11
N VAL A 132 -0.11 0.93 -2.34
CA VAL A 132 1.24 1.46 -2.08
C VAL A 132 1.88 2.00 -3.36
N GLN A 133 1.23 1.83 -4.52
CA GLN A 133 1.80 2.18 -5.83
C GLN A 133 3.16 1.49 -6.07
N TRP A 134 3.21 0.18 -5.85
CA TRP A 134 4.42 -0.62 -6.13
C TRP A 134 4.87 -0.47 -7.58
N THR A 135 6.16 -0.25 -7.81
CA THR A 135 6.74 -0.05 -9.13
C THR A 135 7.80 -1.09 -9.49
N GLY A 136 8.02 -1.32 -10.78
CA GLY A 136 9.08 -2.18 -11.29
C GLY A 136 8.98 -3.62 -10.80
N GLY A 137 10.06 -4.15 -10.21
CA GLY A 137 10.09 -5.51 -9.68
C GLY A 137 9.04 -5.78 -8.59
N ARG A 138 8.70 -4.77 -7.78
CA ARG A 138 7.65 -4.88 -6.77
C ARG A 138 6.27 -4.99 -7.40
N THR A 139 5.98 -4.26 -8.50
CA THR A 139 4.75 -4.43 -9.27
C THR A 139 4.62 -5.86 -9.79
N TYR A 140 5.70 -6.43 -10.32
CA TYR A 140 5.70 -7.82 -10.76
C TYR A 140 5.42 -8.80 -9.61
N ASN A 141 6.02 -8.59 -8.44
CA ASN A 141 5.80 -9.42 -7.26
C ASN A 141 4.35 -9.35 -6.77
N LEU A 142 3.76 -8.15 -6.74
CA LEU A 142 2.33 -7.99 -6.45
C LEU A 142 1.47 -8.73 -7.47
N PHE A 143 1.78 -8.60 -8.74
CA PHE A 143 1.05 -9.28 -9.80
C PHE A 143 1.09 -10.82 -9.67
N GLN A 144 2.22 -11.41 -9.24
CA GLN A 144 2.28 -12.84 -8.97
C GLN A 144 1.32 -13.24 -7.84
N LYS A 145 1.12 -12.37 -6.83
CA LYS A 145 0.10 -12.59 -5.79
C LYS A 145 -1.32 -12.51 -6.36
N TYR A 146 -1.61 -11.54 -7.22
CA TYR A 146 -2.90 -11.47 -7.92
C TYR A 146 -3.17 -12.74 -8.74
N LYS A 147 -2.19 -13.23 -9.49
CA LYS A 147 -2.33 -14.49 -10.26
C LYS A 147 -2.65 -15.66 -9.33
N SER A 148 -1.96 -15.75 -8.20
CA SER A 148 -2.19 -16.81 -7.22
C SER A 148 -3.60 -16.75 -6.64
N GLU A 149 -4.09 -15.58 -6.23
CA GLU A 149 -5.44 -15.41 -5.69
C GLU A 149 -6.52 -15.65 -6.78
N CYS A 150 -6.24 -15.25 -8.01
CA CYS A 150 -7.16 -15.41 -9.14
C CYS A 150 -7.38 -16.88 -9.56
N GLY A 151 -6.47 -17.80 -9.21
CA GLY A 151 -6.63 -19.23 -9.47
C GLY A 151 -6.75 -19.60 -10.94
N GLY A 152 -6.05 -18.89 -11.84
CA GLY A 152 -6.04 -19.16 -13.30
C GLY A 152 -7.18 -18.49 -14.09
N ARG A 153 -8.10 -17.79 -13.44
CA ARG A 153 -9.12 -16.96 -14.12
C ARG A 153 -8.49 -15.71 -14.75
N ASP A 154 -9.16 -15.14 -15.74
CA ASP A 154 -8.69 -13.89 -16.39
C ASP A 154 -9.09 -12.61 -15.63
N LYS A 155 -10.03 -12.69 -14.70
CA LYS A 155 -10.49 -11.56 -13.88
C LYS A 155 -10.33 -11.88 -12.40
N ILE A 156 -9.74 -10.95 -11.67
CA ILE A 156 -9.63 -11.01 -10.21
C ILE A 156 -10.80 -10.24 -9.59
N THR A 157 -11.28 -10.69 -8.45
CA THR A 157 -12.26 -9.96 -7.64
C THR A 157 -11.57 -8.92 -6.75
N LEU A 158 -12.33 -7.97 -6.22
CA LEU A 158 -11.79 -6.97 -5.28
C LEU A 158 -11.28 -7.62 -3.98
N ASP A 159 -11.97 -8.65 -3.49
CA ASP A 159 -11.56 -9.37 -2.26
C ASP A 159 -10.23 -10.09 -2.45
N GLU A 160 -10.04 -10.75 -3.61
CA GLU A 160 -8.77 -11.39 -3.96
C GLU A 160 -7.64 -10.38 -4.15
N ALA A 161 -7.92 -9.25 -4.80
CA ALA A 161 -6.94 -8.16 -4.93
C ALA A 161 -6.55 -7.61 -3.55
N THR A 162 -7.52 -7.48 -2.66
CA THR A 162 -7.32 -7.06 -1.27
C THR A 162 -6.44 -8.05 -0.51
N ALA A 163 -6.72 -9.35 -0.64
CA ALA A 163 -5.91 -10.39 -0.01
C ALA A 163 -4.46 -10.38 -0.53
N ALA A 164 -4.27 -10.21 -1.84
CA ALA A 164 -2.95 -10.12 -2.47
C ALA A 164 -2.15 -8.91 -1.96
N GLU A 165 -2.77 -7.73 -1.92
CA GLU A 165 -2.10 -6.51 -1.43
C GLU A 165 -1.82 -6.56 0.07
N GLY A 166 -2.75 -7.07 0.87
CA GLY A 166 -2.53 -7.30 2.29
C GLY A 166 -1.35 -8.23 2.55
N LYS A 167 -1.29 -9.38 1.86
CA LYS A 167 -0.14 -10.30 1.90
C LYS A 167 1.17 -9.62 1.45
N MET A 168 1.10 -8.69 0.48
CA MET A 168 2.27 -7.95 0.03
C MET A 168 2.77 -6.98 1.09
N VAL A 169 1.90 -6.14 1.65
CA VAL A 169 2.25 -5.17 2.71
C VAL A 169 2.83 -5.89 3.93
N ILE A 170 2.15 -6.90 4.45
CA ILE A 170 2.61 -7.67 5.61
C ILE A 170 3.95 -8.35 5.30
N GLY A 171 4.05 -9.02 4.14
CA GLY A 171 5.26 -9.73 3.74
C GLY A 171 6.47 -8.81 3.63
N GLU A 172 6.31 -7.60 3.11
CA GLU A 172 7.40 -6.62 3.01
C GLU A 172 7.88 -6.16 4.39
N PHE A 173 6.98 -5.84 5.32
CA PHE A 173 7.35 -5.40 6.68
C PHE A 173 7.78 -6.54 7.61
N THR A 174 7.55 -7.79 7.25
CA THR A 174 8.06 -8.95 8.00
C THR A 174 9.36 -9.52 7.42
N SER A 175 9.78 -9.07 6.23
CA SER A 175 10.99 -9.55 5.55
C SER A 175 11.91 -8.40 5.10
N GLY A 176 11.91 -8.04 3.83
CA GLY A 176 12.86 -7.10 3.24
C GLY A 176 12.88 -5.69 3.85
N TYR A 177 11.74 -5.22 4.37
CA TYR A 177 11.61 -3.93 5.03
C TYR A 177 11.40 -4.01 6.56
N LYS A 178 11.58 -5.19 7.13
CA LYS A 178 11.47 -5.41 8.58
C LYS A 178 12.36 -4.46 9.39
N TYR A 179 13.52 -4.14 8.87
CA TYR A 179 14.48 -3.25 9.53
C TYR A 179 13.89 -1.85 9.81
N ILE A 180 12.93 -1.37 9.01
CA ILE A 180 12.27 -0.07 9.24
C ILE A 180 11.40 -0.14 10.49
N TYR A 181 10.63 -1.23 10.63
CA TYR A 181 9.81 -1.45 11.81
C TYR A 181 10.66 -1.63 13.08
N ASP A 182 11.77 -2.39 12.98
CA ASP A 182 12.67 -2.59 14.11
C ASP A 182 13.36 -1.29 14.54
N GLU A 183 13.79 -0.45 13.61
CA GLU A 183 14.35 0.86 13.88
C GLU A 183 13.31 1.78 14.53
N TRP A 184 12.10 1.81 14.00
CA TRP A 184 11.01 2.58 14.59
C TRP A 184 10.72 2.14 16.02
N LYS A 185 10.64 0.84 16.31
CA LYS A 185 10.44 0.31 17.66
C LYS A 185 11.54 0.74 18.63
N LYS A 186 12.78 0.68 18.18
CA LYS A 186 13.95 1.08 18.99
C LYS A 186 13.88 2.56 19.37
N ASN A 187 13.46 3.40 18.45
CA ASN A 187 13.46 4.85 18.63
C ASN A 187 12.17 5.39 19.30
N ASN A 188 11.17 4.55 19.51
CA ASN A 188 9.90 4.93 20.12
C ASN A 188 9.56 4.01 21.30
N PRO A 189 10.15 4.21 22.48
CA PRO A 189 9.88 3.39 23.66
C PRO A 189 8.39 3.43 24.06
N ASN A 190 7.75 4.60 23.98
CA ASN A 190 6.30 4.72 24.09
C ASN A 190 5.66 4.59 22.69
N LYS A 191 5.33 3.36 22.33
CA LYS A 191 4.73 3.02 21.02
C LYS A 191 3.27 3.45 20.87
N ASN A 192 2.57 3.79 21.95
CA ASN A 192 1.17 4.22 21.95
C ASN A 192 1.07 5.75 22.17
N ALA A 193 1.84 6.51 21.41
CA ALA A 193 1.84 7.96 21.49
C ALA A 193 1.71 8.61 20.10
N PRO A 194 1.10 9.80 20.02
CA PRO A 194 0.99 10.54 18.75
C PRO A 194 2.34 10.81 18.08
N GLY A 195 3.40 11.05 18.87
CA GLY A 195 4.76 11.22 18.36
C GLY A 195 5.33 9.95 17.73
N ALA A 196 5.02 8.77 18.28
CA ALA A 196 5.41 7.49 17.67
C ALA A 196 4.71 7.27 16.33
N ALA A 197 3.43 7.67 16.19
CA ALA A 197 2.70 7.63 14.94
C ALA A 197 3.29 8.58 13.89
N TYR A 198 3.65 9.81 14.29
CA TYR A 198 4.38 10.75 13.42
C TYR A 198 5.65 10.10 12.88
N ASN A 199 6.48 9.56 13.78
CA ASN A 199 7.75 8.92 13.42
C ASN A 199 7.54 7.70 12.50
N ALA A 200 6.47 6.92 12.69
CA ALA A 200 6.13 5.80 11.80
C ALA A 200 5.79 6.30 10.38
N GLY A 201 4.88 7.27 10.25
CA GLY A 201 4.53 7.85 8.94
C GLY A 201 5.73 8.47 8.22
N HIS A 202 6.58 9.15 8.97
CA HIS A 202 7.80 9.78 8.46
C HIS A 202 8.83 8.74 7.97
N ILE A 203 9.19 7.76 8.80
CA ILE A 203 10.24 6.77 8.45
C ILE A 203 9.81 5.85 7.30
N ILE A 204 8.52 5.48 7.24
CA ILE A 204 7.97 4.70 6.12
C ILE A 204 8.09 5.48 4.82
N CYS A 205 7.74 6.76 4.81
CA CYS A 205 7.92 7.60 3.63
C CYS A 205 9.39 7.71 3.20
N MET A 206 10.29 7.90 4.16
CA MET A 206 11.73 8.08 3.88
C MET A 206 12.41 6.82 3.35
N LYS A 207 12.02 5.63 3.84
CA LYS A 207 12.78 4.40 3.62
C LYS A 207 12.04 3.32 2.80
N TYR A 208 10.72 3.40 2.72
CA TYR A 208 9.92 2.41 2.01
C TYR A 208 9.29 2.96 0.72
N GLU A 209 8.70 4.15 0.77
CA GLU A 209 8.06 4.78 -0.40
C GLU A 209 9.04 5.59 -1.25
N VAL A 210 9.95 6.32 -0.62
CA VAL A 210 11.00 7.14 -1.24
C VAL A 210 10.50 7.95 -2.46
N PRO A 211 9.42 8.74 -2.31
CA PRO A 211 8.86 9.52 -3.41
C PRO A 211 9.76 10.71 -3.78
N ALA A 212 9.56 11.28 -4.96
CA ALA A 212 10.14 12.59 -5.28
C ALA A 212 9.75 13.62 -4.19
N ASP A 213 10.66 14.54 -3.83
CA ASP A 213 10.51 15.47 -2.70
C ASP A 213 10.24 14.75 -1.36
N THR A 214 11.05 13.74 -1.09
CA THR A 214 10.86 12.81 0.04
C THR A 214 10.76 13.54 1.38
N ALA A 215 11.58 14.58 1.63
CA ALA A 215 11.61 15.28 2.92
C ALA A 215 10.28 15.97 3.27
N ASN A 216 9.71 16.73 2.34
CA ASN A 216 8.43 17.42 2.55
C ASN A 216 7.27 16.43 2.64
N LYS A 217 7.28 15.40 1.79
CA LYS A 217 6.27 14.34 1.83
C LYS A 217 6.35 13.54 3.12
N ALA A 218 7.53 13.22 3.63
CA ALA A 218 7.69 12.50 4.89
C ALA A 218 7.13 13.30 6.08
N LYS A 219 7.40 14.61 6.13
CA LYS A 219 6.79 15.51 7.13
C LYS A 219 5.26 15.46 7.08
N LYS A 220 4.69 15.60 5.88
CA LYS A 220 3.23 15.57 5.67
C LYS A 220 2.63 14.22 6.08
N ARG A 221 3.27 13.10 5.72
CA ARG A 221 2.80 11.76 6.09
C ARG A 221 2.93 11.48 7.58
N GLY A 222 3.99 12.00 8.23
CA GLY A 222 4.11 11.99 9.68
C GLY A 222 2.97 12.71 10.36
N GLN A 223 2.62 13.92 9.92
CA GLN A 223 1.47 14.68 10.43
C GLN A 223 0.16 13.94 10.23
N THR A 224 -0.08 13.39 9.04
CA THR A 224 -1.27 12.57 8.75
C THR A 224 -1.35 11.34 9.66
N ALA A 225 -0.23 10.66 9.92
CA ALA A 225 -0.19 9.50 10.81
C ALA A 225 -0.52 9.88 12.27
N GLN A 226 0.00 11.02 12.75
CA GLN A 226 -0.32 11.54 14.07
C GLN A 226 -1.81 11.87 14.21
N GLU A 227 -2.42 12.48 13.20
CA GLU A 227 -3.86 12.77 13.18
C GLU A 227 -4.69 11.48 13.14
N MET A 228 -4.33 10.51 12.26
CA MET A 228 -5.02 9.22 12.19
C MET A 228 -4.98 8.48 13.53
N PHE A 229 -3.79 8.43 14.17
CA PHE A 229 -3.64 7.84 15.49
C PHE A 229 -4.56 8.52 16.52
N SER A 230 -4.61 9.85 16.53
CA SER A 230 -5.47 10.61 17.44
C SER A 230 -6.97 10.34 17.22
N VAL A 231 -7.39 10.11 15.97
CA VAL A 231 -8.79 9.72 15.66
C VAL A 231 -9.08 8.29 16.13
N MET A 232 -8.14 7.36 15.91
CA MET A 232 -8.29 5.96 16.28
C MET A 232 -8.40 5.76 17.80
N THR A 233 -7.69 6.58 18.59
CA THR A 233 -7.52 6.37 20.04
C THR A 233 -8.42 7.25 20.92
N LYS A 234 -9.18 8.17 20.35
CA LYS A 234 -10.22 8.93 21.06
C LYS A 234 -11.47 8.08 21.32
#